data_ea9bc848ee2b619f1fb2b77a16a64a85
#
_entry.id   ea9bc848ee2b619f1fb2b77a16a64a85
#
_cell.length_a   1.000
_cell.length_b   1.000
_cell.length_c   1.000
_cell.angle_alpha   90.00
_cell.angle_beta   90.00
_cell.angle_gamma   90.00
#
_symmetry.space_group_name_H-M   'P 1'
#
loop_
_entity.id
_entity.type
_entity.pdbx_description
1 polymer ?
#
loop_
_entity_poly.entity_id
_entity_poly.type
_entity_poly.pdbx_seq_one_letter_code
_entity_poly.pdbx_strand_id
1 'polypeptide(L)'
;MQDRIVPQVRDTVAELVESHSIENIYVCLSGGMDSVCLLEILSANHPLNSASLNIIHVNHNLSSHGCDAEKFCKTLAIKKNIPLIVFRAPPESTPEKSIEEWARNFRYESISRFIRKSSLVLTAHHARDQTETLIHHIIRGSGPYGLSGMPRLRKIGEGWLFRPLLDVSREKIQNFCETNNLRWLEDPANQEPRFLRNKIRKLIIPKLEDTGAQFEVNLKKMAEIQRTLASYIDDLTEKKIIARLNDRKNIPLSLLTDIDDKMKIFVLQSVLRRFGVYKIGRKKLEEILRQIVEAKRMKLPSIDVDDRVIKIHKGSLFVLKKFIYYEKKPEQQLWNSTDMVDFSWGTLRYSGHGLNSDIKKTREFLIKFRKEGEKINLEGRRRKKLKKLFQELAIPPWERPLIPIIYESGELVALGGVSVKGQENKYDYLKNIIFDWKIYYSV
;
A
#
# COMPACT_ATOMS: atom_id res chain seq x y z
N MET A 1 27.88 -32.26 6.64
CA MET A 1 27.23 -31.40 5.62
C MET A 1 27.13 -30.01 6.24
N GLN A 2 28.15 -29.18 6.03
CA GLN A 2 28.19 -27.80 6.56
C GLN A 2 27.01 -27.01 5.96
N ASP A 3 26.34 -26.25 6.84
CA ASP A 3 25.09 -25.53 6.57
C ASP A 3 25.18 -24.62 5.34
N ARG A 4 24.57 -25.08 4.24
CA ARG A 4 24.38 -24.26 3.02
C ARG A 4 23.42 -23.08 3.24
N ILE A 5 22.82 -22.93 4.45
CA ILE A 5 21.84 -21.88 4.74
C ILE A 5 22.51 -20.48 4.69
N VAL A 6 23.72 -20.35 5.25
CA VAL A 6 24.43 -19.07 5.31
C VAL A 6 24.75 -18.52 3.93
N PRO A 7 25.49 -19.25 3.05
CA PRO A 7 25.75 -18.74 1.71
C PRO A 7 24.45 -18.51 0.91
N GLN A 8 23.51 -19.46 0.94
CA GLN A 8 22.23 -19.31 0.23
C GLN A 8 21.49 -18.01 0.58
N VAL A 9 21.40 -17.66 1.86
CA VAL A 9 20.71 -16.45 2.32
C VAL A 9 21.51 -15.21 1.97
N ARG A 10 22.81 -15.22 2.21
CA ARG A 10 23.69 -14.07 1.97
C ARG A 10 23.79 -13.72 0.49
N ASP A 11 24.00 -14.71 -0.36
CA ASP A 11 24.14 -14.51 -1.80
C ASP A 11 22.86 -13.90 -2.39
N THR A 12 21.67 -14.43 -2.02
CA THR A 12 20.41 -13.87 -2.51
C THR A 12 20.14 -12.45 -1.99
N VAL A 13 20.59 -12.10 -0.79
CA VAL A 13 20.48 -10.73 -0.28
C VAL A 13 21.47 -9.81 -0.98
N ALA A 14 22.72 -10.26 -1.20
CA ALA A 14 23.73 -9.48 -1.91
C ALA A 14 23.31 -9.17 -3.36
N GLU A 15 22.78 -10.15 -4.10
CA GLU A 15 22.23 -9.95 -5.45
C GLU A 15 21.13 -8.88 -5.47
N LEU A 16 20.23 -8.85 -4.46
CA LEU A 16 19.19 -7.83 -4.36
C LEU A 16 19.76 -6.45 -4.00
N VAL A 17 20.78 -6.40 -3.16
CA VAL A 17 21.47 -5.15 -2.80
C VAL A 17 22.04 -4.50 -4.05
N GLU A 18 22.70 -5.26 -4.91
CA GLU A 18 23.28 -4.76 -6.17
C GLU A 18 22.18 -4.36 -7.18
N SER A 19 21.27 -5.29 -7.48
CA SER A 19 20.27 -5.09 -8.53
C SER A 19 19.28 -3.97 -8.25
N HIS A 20 19.05 -3.62 -6.98
CA HIS A 20 18.11 -2.57 -6.59
C HIS A 20 18.79 -1.34 -5.97
N SER A 21 20.13 -1.26 -6.02
CA SER A 21 20.93 -0.16 -5.45
C SER A 21 20.54 0.13 -3.99
N ILE A 22 20.55 -0.93 -3.16
CA ILE A 22 20.15 -0.84 -1.75
C ILE A 22 21.29 -0.28 -0.92
N GLU A 23 21.00 0.76 -0.15
CA GLU A 23 21.95 1.40 0.78
C GLU A 23 21.69 0.98 2.23
N ASN A 24 20.43 0.64 2.55
CA ASN A 24 20.00 0.31 3.92
C ASN A 24 19.27 -1.02 3.97
N ILE A 25 19.74 -1.94 4.80
CA ILE A 25 19.10 -3.21 5.10
C ILE A 25 18.48 -3.13 6.50
N TYR A 26 17.23 -3.54 6.64
CA TYR A 26 16.51 -3.58 7.90
C TYR A 26 16.01 -4.99 8.20
N VAL A 27 16.58 -5.65 9.23
CA VAL A 27 16.12 -6.95 9.69
C VAL A 27 14.99 -6.77 10.69
N CYS A 28 13.81 -7.32 10.41
CA CYS A 28 12.72 -7.36 11.37
C CYS A 28 13.01 -8.41 12.45
N LEU A 29 13.36 -7.96 13.65
CA LEU A 29 13.72 -8.79 14.78
C LEU A 29 12.55 -8.85 15.77
N SER A 30 11.90 -10.03 15.92
CA SER A 30 10.86 -10.27 16.91
C SER A 30 11.35 -10.80 18.24
N GLY A 31 12.60 -11.30 18.30
CA GLY A 31 13.16 -12.05 19.40
C GLY A 31 12.97 -13.56 19.29
N GLY A 32 12.09 -14.03 18.40
CA GLY A 32 11.89 -15.46 18.14
C GLY A 32 13.00 -16.07 17.28
N MET A 33 13.13 -17.40 17.34
CA MET A 33 14.18 -18.22 16.73
C MET A 33 14.49 -17.81 15.28
N ASP A 34 13.49 -17.74 14.42
CA ASP A 34 13.68 -17.50 12.99
C ASP A 34 14.28 -16.11 12.72
N SER A 35 13.84 -15.09 13.47
CA SER A 35 14.34 -13.72 13.34
C SER A 35 15.77 -13.57 13.88
N VAL A 36 16.10 -14.30 14.94
CA VAL A 36 17.46 -14.35 15.49
C VAL A 36 18.41 -15.08 14.52
N CYS A 37 17.95 -16.20 13.94
CA CYS A 37 18.69 -16.91 12.89
C CYS A 37 19.03 -15.99 11.72
N LEU A 38 18.04 -15.27 11.19
CA LEU A 38 18.24 -14.35 10.07
C LEU A 38 19.25 -13.25 10.41
N LEU A 39 19.12 -12.65 11.59
CA LEU A 39 20.06 -11.61 12.05
C LEU A 39 21.48 -12.18 12.18
N GLU A 40 21.65 -13.38 12.74
CA GLU A 40 22.96 -14.03 12.88
C GLU A 40 23.62 -14.24 11.52
N ILE A 41 22.89 -14.83 10.57
CA ILE A 41 23.40 -15.08 9.22
C ILE A 41 23.88 -13.79 8.55
N LEU A 42 23.17 -12.69 8.73
CA LEU A 42 23.49 -11.43 8.06
C LEU A 42 24.57 -10.62 8.77
N SER A 43 24.65 -10.73 10.09
CA SER A 43 25.66 -10.02 10.89
C SER A 43 27.04 -10.71 10.91
N ALA A 44 27.10 -12.02 10.59
CA ALA A 44 28.36 -12.74 10.48
C ALA A 44 29.12 -12.27 9.24
N ASN A 45 30.40 -11.82 9.43
CA ASN A 45 31.26 -11.39 8.33
C ASN A 45 30.67 -10.31 7.39
N HIS A 46 30.08 -9.27 7.96
CA HIS A 46 29.71 -8.09 7.18
C HIS A 46 30.95 -7.48 6.47
N PRO A 47 30.86 -7.08 5.16
CA PRO A 47 29.77 -6.32 4.59
C PRO A 47 28.93 -7.06 3.53
N LEU A 48 27.63 -6.79 3.50
CA LEU A 48 26.75 -7.04 2.36
C LEU A 48 26.89 -5.84 1.41
N ASN A 49 27.91 -5.87 0.57
CA ASN A 49 28.12 -4.87 -0.51
C ASN A 49 27.94 -3.40 -0.07
N SER A 50 28.61 -2.93 0.98
CA SER A 50 28.53 -1.55 1.50
C SER A 50 27.16 -1.09 2.07
N ALA A 51 26.10 -1.87 1.97
CA ALA A 51 24.82 -1.51 2.57
C ALA A 51 24.85 -1.55 4.10
N SER A 52 24.29 -0.55 4.77
CA SER A 52 24.22 -0.51 6.22
C SER A 52 23.20 -1.53 6.76
N LEU A 53 23.57 -2.29 7.78
CA LEU A 53 22.68 -3.25 8.44
C LEU A 53 22.05 -2.60 9.67
N ASN A 54 20.72 -2.66 9.76
CA ASN A 54 19.92 -2.11 10.84
C ASN A 54 18.88 -3.14 11.31
N ILE A 55 18.34 -2.94 12.50
CA ILE A 55 17.29 -3.78 13.08
C ILE A 55 16.03 -2.96 13.25
N ILE A 56 14.86 -3.56 12.94
CA ILE A 56 13.54 -3.04 13.29
C ILE A 56 12.87 -4.02 14.26
N HIS A 57 12.42 -3.51 15.40
CA HIS A 57 11.54 -4.24 16.33
C HIS A 57 10.18 -3.54 16.40
N VAL A 58 9.09 -4.32 16.40
CA VAL A 58 7.73 -3.80 16.54
C VAL A 58 7.09 -4.41 17.79
N ASN A 59 6.90 -3.57 18.80
CA ASN A 59 6.22 -3.93 20.04
C ASN A 59 4.75 -3.54 19.92
N HIS A 60 3.87 -4.53 19.97
CA HIS A 60 2.42 -4.33 19.86
C HIS A 60 1.75 -3.94 21.19
N ASN A 61 2.50 -3.92 22.30
CA ASN A 61 2.00 -3.63 23.66
C ASN A 61 0.80 -4.50 24.10
N LEU A 62 0.75 -5.75 23.63
CA LEU A 62 -0.37 -6.69 23.91
C LEU A 62 -0.19 -7.45 25.22
N SER A 63 1.04 -7.56 25.71
CA SER A 63 1.38 -8.35 26.91
C SER A 63 2.74 -7.93 27.49
N SER A 64 3.06 -8.39 28.72
CA SER A 64 4.39 -8.25 29.32
C SER A 64 5.48 -8.88 28.47
N HIS A 65 5.18 -9.97 27.75
CA HIS A 65 6.11 -10.62 26.82
C HIS A 65 6.62 -9.65 25.73
N GLY A 66 5.78 -8.70 25.27
CA GLY A 66 6.21 -7.66 24.32
C GLY A 66 7.33 -6.77 24.87
N CYS A 67 7.31 -6.47 26.16
CA CYS A 67 8.38 -5.71 26.84
C CYS A 67 9.65 -6.53 26.97
N ASP A 68 9.55 -7.82 27.26
CA ASP A 68 10.69 -8.72 27.37
C ASP A 68 11.35 -8.97 26.01
N ALA A 69 10.54 -9.14 24.96
CA ALA A 69 11.02 -9.22 23.59
C ALA A 69 11.77 -7.96 23.16
N GLU A 70 11.25 -6.78 23.51
CA GLU A 70 11.93 -5.52 23.23
C GLU A 70 13.26 -5.40 23.96
N LYS A 71 13.33 -5.76 25.25
CA LYS A 71 14.57 -5.79 26.04
C LYS A 71 15.58 -6.74 25.41
N PHE A 72 15.15 -7.95 25.06
CA PHE A 72 15.98 -8.95 24.40
C PHE A 72 16.56 -8.43 23.07
N CYS A 73 15.72 -7.84 22.23
CA CYS A 73 16.15 -7.27 20.95
C CYS A 73 17.15 -6.12 21.15
N LYS A 74 16.96 -5.26 22.15
CA LYS A 74 17.91 -4.20 22.52
C LYS A 74 19.27 -4.77 22.94
N THR A 75 19.27 -5.77 23.82
CA THR A 75 20.49 -6.43 24.29
C THR A 75 21.25 -7.05 23.12
N LEU A 76 20.55 -7.72 22.20
CA LEU A 76 21.15 -8.35 21.05
C LEU A 76 21.71 -7.32 20.06
N ALA A 77 21.01 -6.22 19.83
CA ALA A 77 21.44 -5.12 18.97
C ALA A 77 22.72 -4.47 19.50
N ILE A 78 22.80 -4.20 20.82
CA ILE A 78 23.99 -3.67 21.49
C ILE A 78 25.17 -4.66 21.36
N LYS A 79 24.92 -5.95 21.66
CA LYS A 79 25.97 -6.99 21.56
C LYS A 79 26.60 -7.09 20.16
N LYS A 80 25.76 -6.86 19.12
CA LYS A 80 26.20 -6.92 17.71
C LYS A 80 26.64 -5.58 17.14
N ASN A 81 26.54 -4.51 17.91
CA ASN A 81 26.81 -3.14 17.47
C ASN A 81 26.02 -2.75 16.20
N ILE A 82 24.72 -3.11 16.17
CA ILE A 82 23.81 -2.83 15.04
C ILE A 82 22.72 -1.88 15.52
N PRO A 83 22.44 -0.77 14.80
CA PRO A 83 21.38 0.18 15.16
C PRO A 83 20.01 -0.49 15.24
N LEU A 84 19.19 -0.12 16.24
CA LEU A 84 17.85 -0.65 16.47
C LEU A 84 16.83 0.47 16.44
N ILE A 85 15.81 0.30 15.61
CA ILE A 85 14.60 1.12 15.55
C ILE A 85 13.45 0.35 16.20
N VAL A 86 12.73 0.98 17.13
CA VAL A 86 11.60 0.36 17.83
C VAL A 86 10.32 1.12 17.53
N PHE A 87 9.31 0.43 16.97
CA PHE A 87 7.95 0.94 16.83
C PHE A 87 7.09 0.34 17.95
N ARG A 88 6.37 1.20 18.68
CA ARG A 88 5.45 0.78 19.74
C ARG A 88 4.04 1.16 19.37
N ALA A 89 3.13 0.21 19.50
CA ALA A 89 1.71 0.48 19.34
C ALA A 89 1.19 1.30 20.53
N PRO A 90 0.32 2.32 20.30
CA PRO A 90 -0.35 3.00 21.39
C PRO A 90 -1.23 2.00 22.17
N PRO A 91 -1.23 2.01 23.50
CA PRO A 91 -2.01 1.06 24.32
C PRO A 91 -3.50 1.06 23.99
N GLU A 92 -4.05 2.25 23.68
CA GLU A 92 -5.48 2.48 23.39
C GLU A 92 -5.90 2.02 21.99
N SER A 93 -4.95 1.61 21.14
CA SER A 93 -5.23 1.24 19.74
C SER A 93 -5.58 -0.22 19.54
N THR A 94 -5.57 -1.05 20.59
CA THR A 94 -5.80 -2.49 20.50
C THR A 94 -7.29 -2.78 20.33
N PRO A 95 -7.73 -3.43 19.24
CA PRO A 95 -9.14 -3.75 19.04
C PRO A 95 -9.55 -4.96 19.89
N GLU A 96 -10.83 -5.04 20.25
CA GLU A 96 -11.39 -6.19 20.95
C GLU A 96 -11.43 -7.47 20.08
N LYS A 97 -11.49 -7.30 18.77
CA LYS A 97 -11.56 -8.40 17.78
C LYS A 97 -10.43 -8.28 16.77
N SER A 98 -10.05 -9.42 16.18
CA SER A 98 -9.03 -9.47 15.11
C SER A 98 -7.65 -8.92 15.51
N ILE A 99 -7.21 -9.20 16.74
CA ILE A 99 -5.91 -8.75 17.28
C ILE A 99 -4.74 -9.13 16.38
N GLU A 100 -4.73 -10.36 15.83
CA GLU A 100 -3.66 -10.82 14.92
C GLU A 100 -3.60 -9.96 13.63
N GLU A 101 -4.75 -9.67 13.06
CA GLU A 101 -4.82 -8.82 11.85
C GLU A 101 -4.42 -7.38 12.14
N TRP A 102 -4.87 -6.84 13.27
CA TRP A 102 -4.49 -5.51 13.72
C TRP A 102 -2.98 -5.41 13.96
N ALA A 103 -2.39 -6.34 14.70
CA ALA A 103 -0.94 -6.38 14.96
C ALA A 103 -0.14 -6.49 13.66
N ARG A 104 -0.61 -7.31 12.72
CA ARG A 104 -0.02 -7.41 11.40
C ARG A 104 -0.11 -6.10 10.62
N ASN A 105 -1.27 -5.44 10.62
CA ASN A 105 -1.47 -4.15 9.93
C ASN A 105 -0.59 -3.08 10.55
N PHE A 106 -0.59 -2.93 11.88
CA PHE A 106 0.27 -1.98 12.59
C PHE A 106 1.75 -2.17 12.23
N ARG A 107 2.24 -3.41 12.22
CA ARG A 107 3.62 -3.72 11.83
C ARG A 107 3.95 -3.22 10.44
N TYR A 108 3.15 -3.58 9.45
CA TYR A 108 3.42 -3.22 8.06
C TYR A 108 3.22 -1.74 7.78
N GLU A 109 2.27 -1.09 8.42
CA GLU A 109 2.06 0.36 8.28
C GLU A 109 3.22 1.15 8.89
N SER A 110 3.65 0.82 10.11
CA SER A 110 4.78 1.48 10.77
C SER A 110 6.05 1.37 9.93
N ILE A 111 6.35 0.16 9.44
CA ILE A 111 7.48 -0.07 8.56
C ILE A 111 7.32 0.71 7.25
N SER A 112 6.15 0.65 6.60
CA SER A 112 5.90 1.30 5.32
C SER A 112 6.05 2.82 5.38
N ARG A 113 5.65 3.45 6.48
CA ARG A 113 5.80 4.90 6.69
C ARG A 113 7.25 5.32 6.92
N PHE A 114 8.04 4.43 7.50
CA PHE A 114 9.45 4.68 7.82
C PHE A 114 10.39 4.45 6.63
N ILE A 115 10.14 3.42 5.83
CA ILE A 115 11.03 2.97 4.75
C ILE A 115 11.07 3.98 3.60
N ARG A 116 12.30 4.32 3.18
CA ARG A 116 12.62 5.22 2.07
C ARG A 116 13.15 4.45 0.86
N LYS A 117 13.42 5.16 -0.23
CA LYS A 117 14.11 4.60 -1.40
C LYS A 117 15.43 3.97 -1.00
N SER A 118 15.93 3.05 -1.83
CA SER A 118 17.20 2.33 -1.57
C SER A 118 17.22 1.55 -0.24
N SER A 119 16.04 1.13 0.27
CA SER A 119 15.91 0.34 1.50
C SER A 119 15.34 -1.05 1.25
N LEU A 120 15.90 -2.05 1.94
CA LEU A 120 15.48 -3.45 1.90
C LEU A 120 15.10 -3.93 3.30
N VAL A 121 13.84 -4.27 3.49
CA VAL A 121 13.32 -4.86 4.73
C VAL A 121 13.36 -6.38 4.62
N LEU A 122 13.95 -7.06 5.59
CA LEU A 122 14.05 -8.51 5.65
C LEU A 122 13.18 -9.07 6.75
N THR A 123 12.38 -10.09 6.42
CA THR A 123 11.56 -10.81 7.40
C THR A 123 11.87 -12.30 7.36
N ALA A 124 11.88 -12.93 8.52
CA ALA A 124 12.30 -14.32 8.72
C ALA A 124 11.18 -15.36 8.46
N HIS A 125 10.24 -15.09 7.55
CA HIS A 125 9.25 -16.09 7.16
C HIS A 125 9.94 -17.24 6.42
N HIS A 126 9.58 -18.47 6.79
CA HIS A 126 10.20 -19.69 6.29
C HIS A 126 9.19 -20.62 5.59
N ALA A 127 9.64 -21.81 5.11
CA ALA A 127 8.83 -22.73 4.33
C ALA A 127 7.52 -23.14 5.05
N ARG A 128 7.58 -23.40 6.36
CA ARG A 128 6.40 -23.75 7.15
C ARG A 128 5.37 -22.62 7.21
N ASP A 129 5.81 -21.36 7.32
CA ASP A 129 4.89 -20.19 7.26
C ASP A 129 4.19 -20.09 5.91
N GLN A 130 4.88 -20.45 4.82
CA GLN A 130 4.31 -20.50 3.48
C GLN A 130 3.21 -21.57 3.40
N THR A 131 3.49 -22.76 3.94
CA THR A 131 2.51 -23.87 4.04
C THR A 131 1.28 -23.46 4.82
N GLU A 132 1.45 -22.88 6.01
CA GLU A 132 0.35 -22.36 6.83
C GLU A 132 -0.49 -21.34 6.07
N THR A 133 0.17 -20.43 5.35
CA THR A 133 -0.51 -19.40 4.55
C THR A 133 -1.31 -20.00 3.41
N LEU A 134 -0.77 -20.99 2.72
CA LEU A 134 -1.46 -21.66 1.62
C LEU A 134 -2.68 -22.44 2.10
N ILE A 135 -2.56 -23.22 3.17
CA ILE A 135 -3.69 -23.95 3.79
C ILE A 135 -4.77 -22.94 4.24
N HIS A 136 -4.37 -21.84 4.88
CA HIS A 136 -5.30 -20.79 5.27
C HIS A 136 -6.07 -20.20 4.07
N HIS A 137 -5.39 -19.99 2.95
CA HIS A 137 -6.01 -19.49 1.72
C HIS A 137 -6.92 -20.52 1.05
N ILE A 138 -6.57 -21.82 1.10
CA ILE A 138 -7.42 -22.92 0.63
C ILE A 138 -8.73 -22.94 1.43
N ILE A 139 -8.65 -22.91 2.75
CA ILE A 139 -9.83 -22.90 3.65
C ILE A 139 -10.76 -21.70 3.33
N ARG A 140 -10.20 -20.57 2.93
CA ARG A 140 -10.96 -19.36 2.56
C ARG A 140 -11.44 -19.34 1.11
N GLY A 141 -11.18 -20.37 0.31
CA GLY A 141 -11.57 -20.41 -1.09
C GLY A 141 -10.91 -19.33 -1.94
N SER A 142 -9.64 -19.03 -1.68
CA SER A 142 -8.90 -18.00 -2.38
C SER A 142 -8.61 -18.42 -3.84
N GLY A 143 -8.63 -17.44 -4.75
CA GLY A 143 -8.20 -17.61 -6.14
C GLY A 143 -6.68 -17.53 -6.33
N PRO A 144 -6.21 -17.39 -7.60
CA PRO A 144 -4.79 -17.45 -7.96
C PRO A 144 -3.88 -16.55 -7.10
N TYR A 145 -4.29 -15.31 -6.83
CA TYR A 145 -3.52 -14.38 -6.02
C TYR A 145 -3.30 -14.83 -4.57
N GLY A 146 -4.28 -15.46 -3.94
CA GLY A 146 -4.13 -16.01 -2.61
C GLY A 146 -3.34 -17.31 -2.60
N LEU A 147 -3.64 -18.20 -3.54
CA LEU A 147 -2.98 -19.51 -3.69
C LEU A 147 -1.54 -19.41 -4.21
N SER A 148 -1.09 -18.25 -4.70
CA SER A 148 0.33 -17.99 -4.99
C SER A 148 1.19 -17.84 -3.72
N GLY A 149 0.57 -17.81 -2.54
CA GLY A 149 1.25 -17.69 -1.24
C GLY A 149 1.90 -16.33 -1.01
N MET A 150 2.85 -16.29 -0.08
CA MET A 150 3.61 -15.08 0.20
C MET A 150 4.64 -14.84 -0.91
N PRO A 151 4.70 -13.64 -1.49
CA PRO A 151 5.76 -13.31 -2.46
C PRO A 151 7.11 -13.24 -1.75
N ARG A 152 8.16 -13.70 -2.41
CA ARG A 152 9.54 -13.64 -1.90
C ARG A 152 10.03 -12.19 -1.79
N LEU A 153 9.72 -11.39 -2.81
CA LEU A 153 10.02 -9.96 -2.89
C LEU A 153 8.73 -9.17 -3.17
N ARG A 154 8.54 -8.03 -2.50
CA ARG A 154 7.46 -7.08 -2.80
C ARG A 154 7.82 -5.65 -2.38
N LYS A 155 7.08 -4.68 -2.89
CA LYS A 155 7.18 -3.28 -2.40
C LYS A 155 6.66 -3.13 -0.97
N ILE A 156 7.30 -2.23 -0.22
CA ILE A 156 6.84 -1.74 1.09
C ILE A 156 7.29 -0.28 1.26
N GLY A 157 6.33 0.63 1.48
CA GLY A 157 6.64 2.05 1.42
C GLY A 157 7.31 2.40 0.09
N GLU A 158 8.41 3.13 0.12
CA GLU A 158 9.21 3.46 -1.06
C GLU A 158 10.28 2.41 -1.37
N GLY A 159 10.52 1.43 -0.47
CA GLY A 159 11.54 0.39 -0.61
C GLY A 159 10.99 -0.99 -0.95
N TRP A 160 11.71 -2.01 -0.52
CA TRP A 160 11.42 -3.41 -0.79
C TRP A 160 11.34 -4.24 0.50
N LEU A 161 10.52 -5.28 0.49
CA LEU A 161 10.45 -6.32 1.52
C LEU A 161 10.80 -7.67 0.90
N PHE A 162 11.77 -8.36 1.48
CA PHE A 162 12.26 -9.65 1.02
C PHE A 162 12.19 -10.70 2.14
N ARG A 163 12.02 -11.97 1.75
CA ARG A 163 11.91 -13.12 2.65
C ARG A 163 12.97 -14.14 2.29
N PRO A 164 14.21 -13.98 2.78
CA PRO A 164 15.33 -14.84 2.37
C PRO A 164 15.17 -16.29 2.83
N LEU A 165 14.46 -16.53 3.95
CA LEU A 165 14.26 -17.87 4.52
C LEU A 165 13.02 -18.61 3.96
N LEU A 166 12.28 -18.03 2.99
CA LEU A 166 10.97 -18.55 2.56
C LEU A 166 11.02 -19.99 2.00
N ASP A 167 12.18 -20.40 1.49
CA ASP A 167 12.42 -21.76 0.97
C ASP A 167 13.24 -22.64 1.93
N VAL A 168 13.54 -22.15 3.13
CA VAL A 168 14.30 -22.87 4.15
C VAL A 168 13.35 -23.59 5.10
N SER A 169 13.61 -24.87 5.38
CA SER A 169 12.80 -25.62 6.34
C SER A 169 13.06 -25.17 7.77
N ARG A 170 12.07 -25.32 8.64
CA ARG A 170 12.18 -24.94 10.04
C ARG A 170 13.28 -25.73 10.77
N GLU A 171 13.44 -27.00 10.44
CA GLU A 171 14.49 -27.87 11.02
C GLU A 171 15.90 -27.34 10.72
N LYS A 172 16.13 -26.84 9.50
CA LYS A 172 17.43 -26.21 9.16
C LYS A 172 17.69 -24.95 9.96
N ILE A 173 16.65 -24.14 10.20
CA ILE A 173 16.75 -22.93 11.02
C ILE A 173 17.07 -23.31 12.47
N GLN A 174 16.35 -24.28 13.01
CA GLN A 174 16.56 -24.78 14.37
C GLN A 174 17.96 -25.34 14.54
N ASN A 175 18.40 -26.25 13.67
CA ASN A 175 19.74 -26.82 13.70
C ASN A 175 20.83 -25.75 13.64
N PHE A 176 20.66 -24.72 12.79
CA PHE A 176 21.57 -23.58 12.72
C PHE A 176 21.63 -22.83 14.05
N CYS A 177 20.49 -22.53 14.68
CA CYS A 177 20.44 -21.83 15.95
C CYS A 177 21.08 -22.63 17.08
N GLU A 178 20.81 -23.94 17.15
CA GLU A 178 21.40 -24.85 18.16
C GLU A 178 22.89 -25.00 17.98
N THR A 179 23.37 -25.23 16.76
CA THR A 179 24.82 -25.37 16.45
C THR A 179 25.62 -24.12 16.81
N ASN A 180 25.02 -22.93 16.63
CA ASN A 180 25.66 -21.66 16.94
C ASN A 180 25.34 -21.16 18.37
N ASN A 181 24.72 -21.99 19.23
CA ASN A 181 24.35 -21.65 20.61
C ASN A 181 23.58 -20.32 20.72
N LEU A 182 22.67 -20.05 19.79
CA LEU A 182 21.88 -18.82 19.79
C LEU A 182 20.78 -18.91 20.85
N ARG A 183 20.52 -17.79 21.52
CA ARG A 183 19.38 -17.65 22.45
C ARG A 183 18.25 -16.93 21.75
N TRP A 184 17.01 -17.37 22.00
CA TRP A 184 15.78 -16.73 21.49
C TRP A 184 14.69 -16.79 22.54
N LEU A 185 13.60 -16.07 22.31
CA LEU A 185 12.40 -16.10 23.16
C LEU A 185 11.29 -16.90 22.47
N GLU A 186 10.55 -17.65 23.28
CA GLU A 186 9.34 -18.31 22.82
C GLU A 186 8.13 -17.44 23.19
N ASP A 187 7.30 -17.09 22.19
CA ASP A 187 6.09 -16.31 22.41
C ASP A 187 4.95 -17.25 22.85
N PRO A 188 4.42 -17.07 24.08
CA PRO A 188 3.29 -17.87 24.59
C PRO A 188 2.06 -17.83 23.69
N ALA A 189 1.84 -16.74 22.96
CA ALA A 189 0.73 -16.59 22.03
C ALA A 189 0.76 -17.61 20.87
N ASN A 190 1.93 -18.16 20.54
CA ASN A 190 2.06 -19.25 19.56
C ASN A 190 1.36 -20.56 20.01
N GLN A 191 1.01 -20.67 21.28
CA GLN A 191 0.35 -21.84 21.83
C GLN A 191 -1.18 -21.73 21.90
N GLU A 192 -1.75 -20.54 21.71
CA GLU A 192 -3.18 -20.30 21.86
C GLU A 192 -4.00 -20.92 20.71
N PRO A 193 -4.93 -21.85 20.99
CA PRO A 193 -5.71 -22.53 19.94
C PRO A 193 -6.81 -21.67 19.31
N ARG A 194 -7.08 -20.48 19.85
CA ARG A 194 -8.12 -19.55 19.32
C ARG A 194 -7.83 -19.05 17.91
N PHE A 195 -6.57 -19.01 17.50
CA PHE A 195 -6.18 -18.53 16.18
C PHE A 195 -6.20 -19.66 15.14
N LEU A 196 -6.81 -19.39 13.97
CA LEU A 196 -6.89 -20.36 12.87
C LEU A 196 -5.50 -20.84 12.45
N ARG A 197 -4.51 -19.97 12.44
CA ARG A 197 -3.12 -20.30 12.09
C ARG A 197 -2.54 -21.33 13.05
N ASN A 198 -2.80 -21.19 14.36
CA ASN A 198 -2.35 -22.16 15.36
C ASN A 198 -3.09 -23.51 15.22
N LYS A 199 -4.39 -23.49 14.84
CA LYS A 199 -5.11 -24.74 14.50
C LYS A 199 -4.52 -25.43 13.28
N ILE A 200 -4.19 -24.69 12.24
CA ILE A 200 -3.51 -25.23 11.06
C ILE A 200 -2.20 -25.89 11.46
N ARG A 201 -1.36 -25.19 12.24
CA ARG A 201 -0.03 -25.67 12.68
C ARG A 201 -0.12 -26.92 13.57
N LYS A 202 -1.08 -26.97 14.51
CA LYS A 202 -1.15 -28.02 15.54
C LYS A 202 -2.04 -29.19 15.14
N LEU A 203 -3.07 -28.98 14.32
CA LEU A 203 -4.07 -30.00 14.04
C LEU A 203 -4.08 -30.49 12.59
N ILE A 204 -3.85 -29.58 11.63
CA ILE A 204 -3.98 -29.92 10.20
C ILE A 204 -2.66 -30.43 9.64
N ILE A 205 -1.59 -29.67 9.85
CA ILE A 205 -0.30 -29.99 9.28
C ILE A 205 0.23 -31.36 9.78
N PRO A 206 0.20 -31.70 11.09
CA PRO A 206 0.63 -33.01 11.53
C PRO A 206 -0.13 -34.18 10.86
N LYS A 207 -1.45 -34.03 10.68
CA LYS A 207 -2.26 -35.03 9.98
C LYS A 207 -1.88 -35.18 8.49
N LEU A 208 -1.45 -34.09 7.86
CA LEU A 208 -0.94 -34.14 6.47
C LEU A 208 0.45 -34.80 6.42
N GLU A 209 1.28 -34.59 7.43
CA GLU A 209 2.59 -35.26 7.59
C GLU A 209 2.42 -36.77 7.76
N ASP A 210 1.46 -37.21 8.58
CA ASP A 210 1.15 -38.62 8.81
C ASP A 210 0.75 -39.38 7.55
N THR A 211 0.30 -38.69 6.50
CA THR A 211 -0.02 -39.35 5.21
C THR A 211 1.22 -39.83 4.45
N GLY A 212 2.44 -39.45 4.88
CA GLY A 212 3.70 -39.76 4.19
C GLY A 212 3.85 -39.03 2.84
N ALA A 213 2.86 -38.21 2.45
CA ALA A 213 2.93 -37.44 1.21
C ALA A 213 3.87 -36.25 1.36
N GLN A 214 4.59 -35.91 0.30
CA GLN A 214 5.41 -34.70 0.22
C GLN A 214 4.53 -33.44 0.04
N PHE A 215 3.54 -33.25 0.95
CA PHE A 215 2.50 -32.25 0.77
C PHE A 215 3.05 -30.82 0.72
N GLU A 216 4.09 -30.48 1.51
CA GLU A 216 4.72 -29.16 1.47
C GLU A 216 5.35 -28.85 0.11
N VAL A 217 6.03 -29.85 -0.46
CA VAL A 217 6.61 -29.75 -1.81
C VAL A 217 5.51 -29.56 -2.86
N ASN A 218 4.43 -30.34 -2.74
CA ASN A 218 3.30 -30.26 -3.66
C ASN A 218 2.53 -28.93 -3.52
N LEU A 219 2.33 -28.43 -2.31
CA LEU A 219 1.76 -27.09 -2.07
C LEU A 219 2.63 -25.98 -2.66
N LYS A 220 3.96 -26.12 -2.54
CA LYS A 220 4.90 -25.15 -3.16
C LYS A 220 4.77 -25.17 -4.69
N LYS A 221 4.76 -26.34 -5.32
CA LYS A 221 4.55 -26.47 -6.77
C LYS A 221 3.20 -25.87 -7.21
N MET A 222 2.13 -26.16 -6.47
CA MET A 222 0.81 -25.56 -6.71
C MET A 222 0.88 -24.02 -6.63
N ALA A 223 1.53 -23.48 -5.61
CA ALA A 223 1.67 -22.04 -5.45
C ALA A 223 2.47 -21.39 -6.60
N GLU A 224 3.47 -22.07 -7.13
CA GLU A 224 4.24 -21.62 -8.29
C GLU A 224 3.37 -21.56 -9.56
N ILE A 225 2.55 -22.58 -9.82
CA ILE A 225 1.58 -22.59 -10.90
C ILE A 225 0.59 -21.43 -10.77
N GLN A 226 0.05 -21.23 -9.56
CA GLN A 226 -0.89 -20.15 -9.29
C GLN A 226 -0.24 -18.77 -9.44
N ARG A 227 1.04 -18.62 -9.11
CA ARG A 227 1.81 -17.39 -9.31
C ARG A 227 2.00 -17.07 -10.77
N THR A 228 2.33 -18.07 -11.60
CA THR A 228 2.42 -17.91 -13.05
C THR A 228 1.08 -17.46 -13.64
N LEU A 229 -0.03 -18.08 -13.20
CA LEU A 229 -1.37 -17.68 -13.64
C LEU A 229 -1.71 -16.25 -13.21
N ALA A 230 -1.41 -15.88 -11.96
CA ALA A 230 -1.62 -14.53 -11.47
C ALA A 230 -0.80 -13.48 -12.25
N SER A 231 0.46 -13.79 -12.57
CA SER A 231 1.30 -12.93 -13.41
C SER A 231 0.71 -12.76 -14.81
N TYR A 232 0.23 -13.84 -15.44
CA TYR A 232 -0.43 -13.75 -16.74
C TYR A 232 -1.68 -12.85 -16.71
N ILE A 233 -2.48 -12.95 -15.64
CA ILE A 233 -3.64 -12.07 -15.44
C ILE A 233 -3.21 -10.61 -15.28
N ASP A 234 -2.12 -10.35 -14.54
CA ASP A 234 -1.57 -9.01 -14.38
C ASP A 234 -1.05 -8.43 -15.70
N ASP A 235 -0.36 -9.22 -16.51
CA ASP A 235 0.12 -8.82 -17.85
C ASP A 235 -1.04 -8.53 -18.80
N LEU A 236 -2.07 -9.37 -18.78
CA LEU A 236 -3.30 -9.14 -19.55
C LEU A 236 -3.98 -7.84 -19.13
N THR A 237 -4.06 -7.61 -17.83
CA THR A 237 -4.66 -6.39 -17.24
C THR A 237 -3.86 -5.17 -17.62
N GLU A 238 -2.52 -5.23 -17.53
CA GLU A 238 -1.64 -4.14 -17.93
C GLU A 238 -1.87 -3.75 -19.39
N LYS A 239 -1.81 -4.71 -20.31
CA LYS A 239 -1.97 -4.48 -21.74
C LYS A 239 -3.37 -3.98 -22.13
N LYS A 240 -4.43 -4.56 -21.56
CA LYS A 240 -5.82 -4.27 -21.97
C LYS A 240 -6.44 -3.08 -21.25
N ILE A 241 -6.04 -2.81 -20.02
CA ILE A 241 -6.68 -1.81 -19.15
C ILE A 241 -5.71 -0.73 -18.74
N ILE A 242 -4.65 -1.06 -18.00
CA ILE A 242 -3.81 -0.06 -17.32
C ILE A 242 -3.11 0.87 -18.32
N ALA A 243 -2.56 0.32 -19.41
CA ALA A 243 -1.90 1.11 -20.47
C ALA A 243 -2.85 2.09 -21.19
N ARG A 244 -4.16 1.95 -21.02
CA ARG A 244 -5.20 2.80 -21.62
C ARG A 244 -5.84 3.76 -20.63
N LEU A 245 -5.36 3.79 -19.38
CA LEU A 245 -5.87 4.73 -18.37
C LEU A 245 -5.35 6.13 -18.65
N ASN A 246 -6.22 7.11 -18.40
CA ASN A 246 -5.83 8.52 -18.40
C ASN A 246 -5.15 8.94 -17.07
N ASP A 247 -4.65 10.18 -17.00
CA ASP A 247 -4.01 10.74 -15.81
C ASP A 247 -4.89 10.72 -14.54
N ARG A 248 -6.22 10.67 -14.69
CA ARG A 248 -7.16 10.57 -13.57
C ARG A 248 -7.25 9.17 -12.96
N LYS A 249 -6.56 8.19 -13.56
CA LYS A 249 -6.57 6.79 -13.11
C LYS A 249 -7.98 6.20 -12.91
N ASN A 250 -8.99 6.71 -13.62
CA ASN A 250 -10.32 6.11 -13.66
C ASN A 250 -10.36 4.98 -14.70
N ILE A 251 -11.11 3.93 -14.42
CA ILE A 251 -11.17 2.73 -15.24
C ILE A 251 -12.46 2.79 -16.08
N PRO A 252 -12.38 3.05 -17.41
CA PRO A 252 -13.54 3.01 -18.28
C PRO A 252 -14.18 1.61 -18.23
N LEU A 253 -15.48 1.53 -17.97
CA LEU A 253 -16.19 0.26 -17.89
C LEU A 253 -16.21 -0.48 -19.23
N SER A 254 -16.10 0.24 -20.36
CA SER A 254 -15.97 -0.36 -21.69
C SER A 254 -14.76 -1.29 -21.78
N LEU A 255 -13.64 -0.97 -21.11
CA LEU A 255 -12.46 -1.84 -21.09
C LEU A 255 -12.71 -3.17 -20.38
N LEU A 256 -13.69 -3.24 -19.47
CA LEU A 256 -14.10 -4.48 -18.81
C LEU A 256 -15.10 -5.27 -19.65
N THR A 257 -15.89 -4.61 -20.53
CA THR A 257 -16.85 -5.31 -21.40
C THR A 257 -16.17 -6.15 -22.48
N ASP A 258 -15.00 -5.74 -22.92
CA ASP A 258 -14.23 -6.43 -23.95
C ASP A 258 -13.45 -7.68 -23.41
N ILE A 259 -13.63 -7.99 -22.12
CA ILE A 259 -13.03 -9.16 -21.48
C ILE A 259 -14.03 -10.32 -21.45
N ASP A 260 -13.56 -11.54 -21.70
CA ASP A 260 -14.36 -12.76 -21.53
C ASP A 260 -14.99 -12.83 -20.12
N ASP A 261 -16.25 -13.24 -20.03
CA ASP A 261 -17.01 -13.22 -18.77
C ASP A 261 -16.33 -14.05 -17.65
N LYS A 262 -15.69 -15.16 -18.00
CA LYS A 262 -14.98 -16.01 -17.04
C LYS A 262 -13.71 -15.32 -16.51
N MET A 263 -13.13 -14.42 -17.29
CA MET A 263 -11.92 -13.68 -16.93
C MET A 263 -12.20 -12.36 -16.21
N LYS A 264 -13.40 -11.78 -16.34
CA LYS A 264 -13.76 -10.47 -15.77
C LYS A 264 -13.45 -10.35 -14.28
N ILE A 265 -13.73 -11.39 -13.51
CA ILE A 265 -13.51 -11.37 -12.05
C ILE A 265 -12.01 -11.29 -11.70
N PHE A 266 -11.18 -12.01 -12.44
CA PHE A 266 -9.73 -12.03 -12.22
C PHE A 266 -9.09 -10.73 -12.68
N VAL A 267 -9.51 -10.20 -13.82
CA VAL A 267 -9.04 -8.90 -14.33
C VAL A 267 -9.48 -7.77 -13.39
N LEU A 268 -10.72 -7.77 -12.91
CA LEU A 268 -11.17 -6.79 -11.92
C LEU A 268 -10.34 -6.89 -10.64
N GLN A 269 -10.04 -8.08 -10.15
CA GLN A 269 -9.17 -8.29 -9.00
C GLN A 269 -7.77 -7.73 -9.24
N SER A 270 -7.17 -7.98 -10.40
CA SER A 270 -5.86 -7.44 -10.80
C SER A 270 -5.88 -5.91 -10.82
N VAL A 271 -6.89 -5.31 -11.47
CA VAL A 271 -7.09 -3.86 -11.49
C VAL A 271 -7.17 -3.29 -10.08
N LEU A 272 -8.01 -3.86 -9.22
CA LEU A 272 -8.18 -3.36 -7.84
C LEU A 272 -6.90 -3.46 -7.02
N ARG A 273 -6.09 -4.50 -7.24
CA ARG A 273 -4.76 -4.66 -6.61
C ARG A 273 -3.81 -3.54 -7.03
N ARG A 274 -3.82 -3.09 -8.29
CA ARG A 274 -3.05 -1.93 -8.76
C ARG A 274 -3.43 -0.64 -8.03
N PHE A 275 -4.68 -0.54 -7.57
CA PHE A 275 -5.18 0.58 -6.75
C PHE A 275 -5.10 0.32 -5.24
N GLY A 276 -4.31 -0.67 -4.80
CA GLY A 276 -4.04 -0.94 -3.40
C GLY A 276 -5.09 -1.79 -2.68
N VAL A 277 -6.05 -2.39 -3.38
CA VAL A 277 -7.05 -3.30 -2.81
C VAL A 277 -6.55 -4.73 -2.92
N TYR A 278 -5.92 -5.24 -1.87
CA TYR A 278 -5.31 -6.58 -1.87
C TYR A 278 -6.20 -7.65 -1.23
N LYS A 279 -7.04 -7.27 -0.26
CA LYS A 279 -7.88 -8.17 0.52
C LYS A 279 -9.33 -8.08 0.06
N ILE A 280 -9.65 -8.68 -1.08
CA ILE A 280 -11.02 -8.71 -1.58
C ILE A 280 -11.45 -10.15 -1.88
N GLY A 281 -12.54 -10.57 -1.24
CA GLY A 281 -13.12 -11.90 -1.44
C GLY A 281 -13.94 -11.99 -2.73
N ARG A 282 -14.11 -13.22 -3.23
CA ARG A 282 -14.82 -13.52 -4.48
C ARG A 282 -16.26 -12.95 -4.49
N LYS A 283 -17.01 -13.15 -3.42
CA LYS A 283 -18.40 -12.62 -3.29
C LYS A 283 -18.47 -11.09 -3.50
N LYS A 284 -17.47 -10.37 -2.98
CA LYS A 284 -17.42 -8.91 -3.12
C LYS A 284 -17.05 -8.47 -4.54
N LEU A 285 -16.17 -9.21 -5.21
CA LEU A 285 -15.84 -8.99 -6.62
C LEU A 285 -17.06 -9.25 -7.52
N GLU A 286 -17.81 -10.33 -7.27
CA GLU A 286 -19.05 -10.64 -7.99
C GLU A 286 -20.10 -9.56 -7.79
N GLU A 287 -20.23 -9.03 -6.56
CA GLU A 287 -21.12 -7.89 -6.28
C GLU A 287 -20.71 -6.63 -7.06
N ILE A 288 -19.42 -6.32 -7.11
CA ILE A 288 -18.92 -5.17 -7.89
C ILE A 288 -19.25 -5.36 -9.37
N LEU A 289 -18.99 -6.54 -9.94
CA LEU A 289 -19.31 -6.82 -11.34
C LEU A 289 -20.82 -6.69 -11.61
N ARG A 290 -21.67 -7.21 -10.72
CA ARG A 290 -23.12 -7.06 -10.82
C ARG A 290 -23.54 -5.59 -10.83
N GLN A 291 -23.02 -4.80 -9.89
CA GLN A 291 -23.31 -3.37 -9.82
C GLN A 291 -22.78 -2.59 -11.05
N ILE A 292 -21.65 -3.01 -11.64
CA ILE A 292 -21.17 -2.44 -12.91
C ILE A 292 -22.18 -2.64 -14.03
N VAL A 293 -22.77 -3.84 -14.14
CA VAL A 293 -23.78 -4.16 -15.15
C VAL A 293 -25.08 -3.38 -14.89
N GLU A 294 -25.51 -3.28 -13.63
CA GLU A 294 -26.73 -2.60 -13.22
C GLU A 294 -26.61 -1.06 -13.21
N ALA A 295 -25.38 -0.51 -13.12
CA ALA A 295 -25.12 0.93 -13.03
C ALA A 295 -25.67 1.76 -14.21
N LYS A 296 -26.04 1.12 -15.33
CA LYS A 296 -26.78 1.77 -16.42
C LYS A 296 -28.20 2.19 -15.99
N ARG A 297 -28.71 1.74 -14.84
CA ARG A 297 -30.11 1.91 -14.38
C ARG A 297 -30.26 2.64 -13.04
N MET A 298 -29.21 2.83 -12.22
CA MET A 298 -29.33 3.30 -10.83
C MET A 298 -28.39 4.45 -10.45
N LYS A 299 -28.72 5.10 -9.31
CA LYS A 299 -27.89 6.11 -8.61
C LYS A 299 -26.51 5.54 -8.27
N LEU A 300 -25.47 6.37 -8.49
CA LEU A 300 -24.06 6.17 -8.18
C LEU A 300 -23.76 5.08 -7.13
N PRO A 301 -23.44 3.84 -7.54
CA PRO A 301 -23.10 2.80 -6.58
C PRO A 301 -21.82 3.16 -5.84
N SER A 302 -21.81 2.89 -4.53
CA SER A 302 -20.67 3.12 -3.64
C SER A 302 -20.43 1.84 -2.85
N ILE A 303 -19.29 1.21 -3.05
CA ILE A 303 -18.94 -0.08 -2.44
C ILE A 303 -17.71 0.10 -1.58
N ASP A 304 -17.87 -0.16 -0.29
CA ASP A 304 -16.78 -0.11 0.67
C ASP A 304 -15.93 -1.39 0.61
N VAL A 305 -14.61 -1.20 0.50
CA VAL A 305 -13.62 -2.29 0.53
C VAL A 305 -12.42 -1.82 1.35
N ASP A 306 -12.23 -2.36 2.53
CA ASP A 306 -11.18 -1.99 3.48
C ASP A 306 -11.09 -0.45 3.70
N ASP A 307 -9.94 0.15 3.43
CA ASP A 307 -9.69 1.60 3.48
C ASP A 307 -10.09 2.35 2.20
N ARG A 308 -10.74 1.66 1.26
CA ARG A 308 -11.10 2.18 -0.06
C ARG A 308 -12.62 2.20 -0.26
N VAL A 309 -13.04 3.08 -1.17
CA VAL A 309 -14.41 3.14 -1.68
C VAL A 309 -14.35 3.03 -3.20
N ILE A 310 -15.10 2.09 -3.75
CA ILE A 310 -15.27 1.94 -5.19
C ILE A 310 -16.53 2.69 -5.59
N LYS A 311 -16.42 3.60 -6.55
CA LYS A 311 -17.54 4.37 -7.09
C LYS A 311 -17.60 4.24 -8.60
N ILE A 312 -18.84 4.28 -9.15
CA ILE A 312 -19.08 4.28 -10.59
C ILE A 312 -19.70 5.62 -10.97
N HIS A 313 -19.12 6.29 -11.97
CA HIS A 313 -19.62 7.56 -12.48
C HIS A 313 -19.35 7.70 -13.98
N LYS A 314 -20.39 8.06 -14.75
CA LYS A 314 -20.30 8.30 -16.21
C LYS A 314 -19.54 7.21 -16.97
N GLY A 315 -19.86 5.93 -16.69
CA GLY A 315 -19.23 4.81 -17.38
C GLY A 315 -17.78 4.51 -16.98
N SER A 316 -17.33 5.04 -15.84
CA SER A 316 -16.00 4.76 -15.28
C SER A 316 -16.09 4.33 -13.83
N LEU A 317 -15.19 3.42 -13.43
CA LEU A 317 -14.99 2.96 -12.06
C LEU A 317 -13.82 3.75 -11.43
N PHE A 318 -14.02 4.19 -10.21
CA PHE A 318 -13.03 4.92 -9.39
C PHE A 318 -12.77 4.17 -8.11
N VAL A 319 -11.49 4.07 -7.73
CA VAL A 319 -11.04 3.50 -6.45
C VAL A 319 -10.42 4.61 -5.61
N LEU A 320 -11.03 4.93 -4.48
CA LEU A 320 -10.75 6.13 -3.70
C LEU A 320 -10.41 5.77 -2.25
N LYS A 321 -9.52 6.52 -1.61
CA LYS A 321 -9.22 6.35 -0.18
C LYS A 321 -10.35 6.91 0.67
N LYS A 322 -10.80 6.18 1.69
CA LYS A 322 -11.93 6.59 2.57
C LYS A 322 -11.66 7.89 3.30
N PHE A 323 -10.45 8.10 3.83
CA PHE A 323 -10.14 9.28 4.65
C PHE A 323 -10.34 10.61 3.90
N ILE A 324 -10.17 10.63 2.56
CA ILE A 324 -10.39 11.81 1.72
C ILE A 324 -11.80 12.39 1.87
N TYR A 325 -12.78 11.56 2.26
CA TYR A 325 -14.19 11.97 2.38
C TYR A 325 -14.57 12.53 3.73
N TYR A 326 -13.86 12.14 4.79
CA TYR A 326 -14.24 12.42 6.16
C TYR A 326 -13.42 13.56 6.79
N GLU A 327 -12.42 14.06 6.08
CA GLU A 327 -11.56 15.10 6.61
C GLU A 327 -12.24 16.47 6.60
N LYS A 328 -12.14 17.18 7.74
CA LYS A 328 -12.70 18.51 7.89
C LYS A 328 -11.86 19.50 7.06
N LYS A 329 -12.50 20.13 6.07
CA LYS A 329 -11.85 21.08 5.19
C LYS A 329 -11.71 22.43 5.88
N PRO A 330 -10.61 23.16 5.66
CA PRO A 330 -10.52 24.54 6.07
C PRO A 330 -11.61 25.37 5.36
N GLU A 331 -12.22 26.30 6.07
CA GLU A 331 -13.22 27.18 5.44
C GLU A 331 -12.60 28.09 4.41
N GLN A 332 -11.42 28.62 4.72
CA GLN A 332 -10.59 29.42 3.83
C GLN A 332 -9.14 29.39 4.30
N GLN A 333 -8.20 29.61 3.37
CA GLN A 333 -6.77 29.66 3.64
C GLN A 333 -6.11 30.73 2.78
N LEU A 334 -5.30 31.59 3.42
CA LEU A 334 -4.39 32.49 2.69
C LEU A 334 -3.21 31.70 2.14
N TRP A 335 -2.78 32.03 0.95
CA TRP A 335 -1.70 31.35 0.25
C TRP A 335 -0.81 32.35 -0.48
N ASN A 336 0.48 32.25 -0.23
CA ASN A 336 1.50 32.99 -0.94
C ASN A 336 2.00 32.20 -2.15
N SER A 337 2.13 32.84 -3.31
CA SER A 337 2.46 32.21 -4.58
C SER A 337 3.82 31.53 -4.63
N THR A 338 4.68 31.72 -3.64
CA THR A 338 6.02 31.14 -3.59
C THR A 338 6.03 29.69 -3.10
N ASP A 339 4.97 29.28 -2.41
CA ASP A 339 4.90 28.01 -1.72
C ASP A 339 3.90 27.05 -2.40
N MET A 340 4.16 25.76 -2.24
CA MET A 340 3.21 24.73 -2.57
C MET A 340 2.25 24.55 -1.38
N VAL A 341 0.96 24.42 -1.65
CA VAL A 341 -0.02 24.09 -0.61
C VAL A 341 -0.38 22.63 -0.71
N ASP A 342 -0.09 21.89 0.36
CA ASP A 342 -0.45 20.49 0.51
C ASP A 342 -1.69 20.35 1.40
N PHE A 343 -2.71 19.70 0.83
CA PHE A 343 -3.85 19.16 1.57
C PHE A 343 -3.67 17.64 1.63
N SER A 344 -4.22 16.99 2.64
CA SER A 344 -4.20 15.53 2.72
C SER A 344 -4.83 14.82 1.51
N TRP A 345 -5.67 15.54 0.74
CA TRP A 345 -6.32 15.04 -0.48
C TRP A 345 -5.75 15.57 -1.79
N GLY A 346 -4.77 16.46 -1.77
CA GLY A 346 -4.20 17.01 -3.00
C GLY A 346 -3.22 18.15 -2.77
N THR A 347 -2.48 18.47 -3.83
CA THR A 347 -1.47 19.53 -3.83
C THR A 347 -1.84 20.61 -4.84
N LEU A 348 -1.72 21.87 -4.43
CA LEU A 348 -1.87 23.04 -5.28
C LEU A 348 -0.52 23.71 -5.47
N ARG A 349 -0.11 23.88 -6.72
CA ARG A 349 1.10 24.62 -7.11
C ARG A 349 0.74 25.78 -8.00
N TYR A 350 1.53 26.84 -7.88
CA TYR A 350 1.50 27.98 -8.75
C TYR A 350 2.74 27.98 -9.65
N SER A 351 2.55 28.04 -10.96
CA SER A 351 3.64 28.22 -11.93
C SER A 351 3.33 29.45 -12.79
N GLY A 352 3.92 30.58 -12.40
CA GLY A 352 3.86 31.79 -13.21
C GLY A 352 4.93 31.72 -14.29
N HIS A 353 4.55 31.67 -15.55
CA HIS A 353 5.47 31.97 -16.67
C HIS A 353 5.41 33.47 -16.97
N GLY A 354 6.29 34.25 -16.35
CA GLY A 354 6.53 35.65 -16.71
C GLY A 354 7.80 35.76 -17.56
N LEU A 355 7.70 36.47 -18.66
CA LEU A 355 8.78 36.71 -19.62
C LEU A 355 9.94 37.57 -19.07
N ASN A 356 9.99 37.89 -17.77
CA ASN A 356 11.10 38.60 -17.15
C ASN A 356 11.42 38.01 -15.79
N SER A 357 12.61 37.48 -15.66
CA SER A 357 13.18 36.79 -14.49
C SER A 357 13.38 37.69 -13.25
N ASP A 358 13.06 38.97 -13.31
CA ASP A 358 13.45 39.94 -12.27
C ASP A 358 12.35 40.40 -11.31
N ILE A 359 11.11 39.91 -11.42
CA ILE A 359 10.06 40.29 -10.51
C ILE A 359 9.43 39.03 -9.85
N LYS A 360 10.09 38.47 -8.83
CA LYS A 360 9.47 37.58 -7.84
C LYS A 360 8.53 38.42 -6.95
N LYS A 361 7.46 39.00 -7.49
CA LYS A 361 6.41 39.57 -6.64
C LYS A 361 5.63 38.41 -6.04
N THR A 362 5.80 38.22 -4.76
CA THR A 362 4.94 37.35 -3.95
C THR A 362 3.49 37.83 -4.11
N ARG A 363 2.59 36.94 -4.55
CA ARG A 363 1.16 37.21 -4.67
C ARG A 363 0.41 36.51 -3.55
N GLU A 364 -0.61 37.15 -3.05
CA GLU A 364 -1.50 36.59 -2.04
C GLU A 364 -2.79 36.13 -2.69
N PHE A 365 -3.10 34.86 -2.49
CA PHE A 365 -4.34 34.24 -2.93
C PHE A 365 -5.16 33.81 -1.73
N LEU A 366 -6.48 33.84 -1.86
CA LEU A 366 -7.41 33.27 -0.91
C LEU A 366 -8.00 32.00 -1.48
N ILE A 367 -7.68 30.86 -0.88
CA ILE A 367 -8.23 29.57 -1.24
C ILE A 367 -9.50 29.34 -0.43
N LYS A 368 -10.60 29.03 -1.12
CA LYS A 368 -11.87 28.59 -0.51
C LYS A 368 -12.29 27.25 -1.08
N PHE A 369 -13.14 26.54 -0.35
CA PHE A 369 -13.79 25.33 -0.82
C PHE A 369 -15.28 25.55 -0.98
N ARG A 370 -15.91 24.82 -1.91
CA ARG A 370 -17.32 24.99 -2.29
C ARG A 370 -18.26 24.94 -1.09
N LYS A 371 -19.15 25.94 -0.98
CA LYS A 371 -20.35 25.90 -0.13
C LYS A 371 -21.59 25.50 -0.97
N GLU A 372 -22.62 24.93 -0.33
CA GLU A 372 -23.85 24.57 -1.04
C GLU A 372 -24.57 25.84 -1.55
N GLY A 373 -25.13 25.74 -2.75
CA GLY A 373 -25.85 26.86 -3.37
C GLY A 373 -25.00 27.96 -3.98
N GLU A 374 -23.67 27.89 -3.89
CA GLU A 374 -22.75 28.92 -4.36
C GLU A 374 -22.88 29.17 -5.86
N LYS A 375 -22.93 30.49 -6.19
CA LYS A 375 -22.97 30.99 -7.58
C LYS A 375 -21.71 31.80 -7.81
N ILE A 376 -21.10 31.59 -8.97
CA ILE A 376 -19.92 32.32 -9.41
C ILE A 376 -20.24 33.18 -10.63
N ASN A 377 -19.59 34.34 -10.69
CA ASN A 377 -19.57 35.15 -11.89
C ASN A 377 -18.35 34.76 -12.72
N LEU A 378 -18.58 34.30 -13.92
CA LEU A 378 -17.54 34.13 -14.92
C LEU A 378 -17.63 35.33 -15.85
N GLU A 379 -16.50 36.02 -16.07
CA GLU A 379 -16.47 37.20 -16.95
C GLU A 379 -16.98 36.83 -18.35
N GLY A 380 -17.85 37.65 -18.91
CA GLY A 380 -18.50 37.37 -20.20
C GLY A 380 -19.66 36.34 -20.17
N ARG A 381 -19.99 35.79 -18.99
CA ARG A 381 -21.11 34.83 -18.87
C ARG A 381 -22.06 35.22 -17.75
N ARG A 382 -23.38 34.87 -17.94
CA ARG A 382 -24.37 35.05 -16.86
C ARG A 382 -23.98 34.25 -15.62
N ARG A 383 -24.27 34.84 -14.44
CA ARG A 383 -24.06 34.19 -13.12
C ARG A 383 -24.54 32.75 -13.11
N LYS A 384 -23.64 31.81 -12.86
CA LYS A 384 -23.89 30.36 -12.95
C LYS A 384 -23.71 29.67 -11.61
N LYS A 385 -24.56 28.67 -11.33
CA LYS A 385 -24.36 27.84 -10.15
C LYS A 385 -23.09 27.01 -10.34
N LEU A 386 -22.19 27.00 -9.38
CA LEU A 386 -20.94 26.24 -9.37
C LEU A 386 -21.18 24.73 -9.63
N LYS A 387 -22.30 24.18 -9.11
CA LYS A 387 -22.74 22.81 -9.38
C LYS A 387 -22.91 22.52 -10.88
N LYS A 388 -23.49 23.45 -11.66
CA LYS A 388 -23.66 23.27 -13.10
C LYS A 388 -22.33 23.29 -13.85
N LEU A 389 -21.41 24.19 -13.45
CA LEU A 389 -20.08 24.26 -14.04
C LEU A 389 -19.33 22.95 -13.83
N PHE A 390 -19.29 22.42 -12.61
CA PHE A 390 -18.66 21.13 -12.34
C PHE A 390 -19.29 19.95 -13.08
N GLN A 391 -20.61 20.00 -13.37
CA GLN A 391 -21.28 18.99 -14.19
C GLN A 391 -20.83 19.06 -15.67
N GLU A 392 -20.70 20.26 -16.23
CA GLU A 392 -20.22 20.49 -17.60
C GLU A 392 -18.77 20.04 -17.77
N LEU A 393 -17.94 20.31 -16.78
CA LEU A 393 -16.53 19.87 -16.73
C LEU A 393 -16.39 18.37 -16.40
N ALA A 394 -17.50 17.63 -16.31
CA ALA A 394 -17.52 16.21 -15.99
C ALA A 394 -16.86 15.83 -14.68
N ILE A 395 -16.73 16.78 -13.72
CA ILE A 395 -16.09 16.54 -12.42
C ILE A 395 -17.01 15.67 -11.57
N PRO A 396 -16.50 14.54 -11.04
CA PRO A 396 -17.28 13.64 -10.20
C PRO A 396 -17.83 14.35 -8.95
N PRO A 397 -19.03 14.00 -8.46
CA PRO A 397 -19.64 14.67 -7.31
C PRO A 397 -18.77 14.72 -6.05
N TRP A 398 -17.99 13.67 -5.82
CA TRP A 398 -17.12 13.54 -4.65
C TRP A 398 -15.83 14.38 -4.74
N GLU A 399 -15.39 14.77 -5.93
CA GLU A 399 -14.24 15.66 -6.12
C GLU A 399 -14.59 17.13 -5.93
N ARG A 400 -15.85 17.50 -6.27
CA ARG A 400 -16.30 18.90 -6.27
C ARG A 400 -16.07 19.63 -4.95
N PRO A 401 -16.25 18.99 -3.77
CA PRO A 401 -15.94 19.63 -2.50
C PRO A 401 -14.44 19.76 -2.22
N LEU A 402 -13.58 19.04 -2.96
CA LEU A 402 -12.12 18.99 -2.76
C LEU A 402 -11.36 19.99 -3.63
N ILE A 403 -12.06 20.56 -4.65
CA ILE A 403 -11.44 21.48 -5.60
C ILE A 403 -11.27 22.85 -4.96
N PRO A 404 -10.05 23.39 -4.89
CA PRO A 404 -9.81 24.74 -4.40
C PRO A 404 -10.37 25.77 -5.38
N ILE A 405 -11.04 26.77 -4.82
CA ILE A 405 -11.54 27.96 -5.52
C ILE A 405 -10.59 29.09 -5.14
N ILE A 406 -9.86 29.64 -6.09
CA ILE A 406 -8.77 30.57 -5.87
C ILE A 406 -9.22 31.98 -6.22
N TYR A 407 -9.08 32.89 -5.25
CA TYR A 407 -9.40 34.31 -5.36
C TYR A 407 -8.14 35.16 -5.22
N GLU A 408 -8.01 36.23 -6.00
CA GLU A 408 -7.02 37.30 -5.84
C GLU A 408 -7.78 38.62 -5.70
N SER A 409 -7.52 39.38 -4.65
CA SER A 409 -8.17 40.69 -4.38
C SER A 409 -9.73 40.62 -4.43
N GLY A 410 -10.29 39.48 -4.00
CA GLY A 410 -11.74 39.25 -3.98
C GLY A 410 -12.33 38.75 -5.30
N GLU A 411 -11.56 38.70 -6.38
CA GLU A 411 -11.99 38.18 -7.69
C GLU A 411 -11.62 36.71 -7.88
N LEU A 412 -12.47 35.92 -8.53
CA LEU A 412 -12.21 34.52 -8.85
C LEU A 412 -11.19 34.42 -9.99
N VAL A 413 -10.04 33.81 -9.72
CA VAL A 413 -8.97 33.62 -10.72
C VAL A 413 -8.86 32.18 -11.21
N ALA A 414 -9.16 31.16 -10.39
CA ALA A 414 -9.09 29.78 -10.82
C ALA A 414 -9.98 28.83 -10.00
N LEU A 415 -10.26 27.66 -10.58
CA LEU A 415 -10.98 26.53 -9.96
C LEU A 415 -10.09 25.28 -10.03
N GLY A 416 -9.18 25.13 -9.10
CA GLY A 416 -8.17 24.06 -9.12
C GLY A 416 -7.43 24.04 -10.45
N GLY A 417 -7.27 22.84 -11.06
CA GLY A 417 -6.66 22.69 -12.37
C GLY A 417 -7.57 23.07 -13.56
N VAL A 418 -8.70 23.72 -13.31
CA VAL A 418 -9.63 24.15 -14.35
C VAL A 418 -9.45 25.65 -14.60
N SER A 419 -8.83 25.99 -15.72
CA SER A 419 -8.71 27.38 -16.18
C SER A 419 -10.10 27.99 -16.37
N VAL A 420 -10.36 29.14 -15.76
CA VAL A 420 -11.54 29.95 -16.02
C VAL A 420 -11.31 30.68 -17.35
N LYS A 421 -11.69 30.06 -18.49
CA LYS A 421 -11.66 30.70 -19.81
C LYS A 421 -12.65 31.84 -19.84
N GLY A 422 -12.20 33.06 -20.11
CA GLY A 422 -13.07 34.22 -20.33
C GLY A 422 -12.51 35.56 -19.84
N GLN A 423 -11.35 35.60 -19.23
CA GLN A 423 -10.73 36.83 -18.75
C GLN A 423 -9.70 37.39 -19.78
N GLU A 424 -10.07 37.48 -21.04
CA GLU A 424 -9.10 37.88 -22.07
C GLU A 424 -8.69 39.34 -22.00
N ASN A 425 -9.41 40.25 -21.35
CA ASN A 425 -9.20 41.69 -21.49
C ASN A 425 -8.85 42.50 -20.24
N LYS A 426 -8.85 41.92 -19.03
CA LYS A 426 -8.60 42.71 -17.81
C LYS A 426 -7.26 42.39 -17.11
N TYR A 427 -6.68 41.22 -17.37
CA TYR A 427 -5.44 40.79 -16.76
C TYR A 427 -4.60 39.98 -17.74
N ASP A 428 -3.95 40.64 -18.70
CA ASP A 428 -3.07 40.03 -19.70
C ASP A 428 -1.95 39.16 -19.07
N TYR A 429 -1.59 39.45 -17.82
CA TYR A 429 -0.62 38.71 -17.05
C TYR A 429 -1.15 37.34 -16.52
N LEU A 430 -2.45 37.12 -16.50
CA LEU A 430 -3.05 35.81 -16.10
C LEU A 430 -3.04 34.78 -17.22
N LYS A 431 -2.80 35.17 -18.48
CA LYS A 431 -2.69 34.25 -19.62
C LYS A 431 -1.57 33.21 -19.44
N ASN A 432 -0.56 33.54 -18.62
CA ASN A 432 0.61 32.71 -18.36
C ASN A 432 0.64 32.10 -16.97
N ILE A 433 -0.47 32.20 -16.19
CA ILE A 433 -0.56 31.63 -14.85
C ILE A 433 -1.19 30.27 -14.93
N ILE A 434 -0.43 29.25 -14.55
CA ILE A 434 -0.90 27.87 -14.45
C ILE A 434 -1.02 27.50 -12.98
N PHE A 435 -2.24 27.19 -12.55
CA PHE A 435 -2.48 26.51 -11.28
C PHE A 435 -2.51 25.01 -11.55
N ASP A 436 -1.55 24.28 -11.02
CA ASP A 436 -1.52 22.82 -11.08
C ASP A 436 -2.15 22.25 -9.82
N TRP A 437 -3.33 21.65 -9.98
CA TRP A 437 -4.05 20.98 -8.89
C TRP A 437 -4.04 19.48 -9.14
N LYS A 438 -3.43 18.73 -8.24
CA LYS A 438 -3.41 17.27 -8.25
C LYS A 438 -4.17 16.70 -7.06
N ILE A 439 -5.20 15.90 -7.33
CA ILE A 439 -5.90 15.12 -6.29
C ILE A 439 -5.17 13.79 -6.09
N TYR A 440 -4.94 13.39 -4.85
CA TYR A 440 -4.36 12.11 -4.50
C TYR A 440 -5.41 11.00 -4.57
N TYR A 441 -5.60 10.37 -5.72
CA TYR A 441 -6.58 9.29 -5.88
C TYR A 441 -6.15 7.98 -5.24
N SER A 442 -4.88 7.70 -5.21
CA SER A 442 -4.22 6.57 -4.55
C SER A 442 -2.78 6.45 -5.06
N VAL A 443 -1.89 6.29 -4.22
CA VAL A 443 -0.78 5.31 -4.36
C VAL A 443 -0.57 4.71 -2.98
#